data_dec7249aa55f1f7f0b7d3f35b6db750f
#
_entry.id   dec7249aa55f1f7f0b7d3f35b6db750f
#
_cell.length_a   1.000
_cell.length_b   1.000
_cell.length_c   1.000
_cell.angle_alpha   90.00
_cell.angle_beta   90.00
_cell.angle_gamma   90.00
#
_symmetry.space_group_name_H-M   'P 1'
#
loop_
_entity.id
_entity.type
_entity.pdbx_description
1 polymer ?
#
loop_
_entity_poly.entity_id
_entity_poly.type
_entity_poly.pdbx_seq_one_letter_code
_entity_poly.pdbx_strand_id
1 'polypeptide(L)'
;MAEPTITHHSTGERITFLEVDPLVMEDELPAGEGRGREHVHPSQTERFEVLSGSYTLVVDGEEHRLGEGDTAEVAPGSVHSGCSEDGAVLRITFTPALRWEQFVRRLFAGEPAARLLHHFRDEISLP
;
A
#
# COMPACT_ATOMS: atom_id res chain seq x y z
N MET A 1 11.65 7.94 -18.90
CA MET A 1 10.35 7.72 -18.25
C MET A 1 10.45 6.53 -17.30
N ALA A 2 9.81 6.64 -16.15
CA ALA A 2 9.79 5.53 -15.20
C ALA A 2 8.86 4.42 -15.70
N GLU A 3 9.20 3.16 -15.40
CA GLU A 3 8.37 2.02 -15.74
C GLU A 3 7.02 2.14 -15.02
N PRO A 4 5.89 1.84 -15.68
CA PRO A 4 4.58 1.88 -15.03
C PRO A 4 4.38 0.74 -14.04
N THR A 5 5.08 -0.37 -14.19
CA THR A 5 4.97 -1.55 -13.32
C THR A 5 6.31 -1.83 -12.68
N ILE A 6 6.29 -2.06 -11.36
CA ILE A 6 7.47 -2.44 -10.59
C ILE A 6 7.19 -3.74 -9.85
N THR A 7 8.26 -4.50 -9.58
CA THR A 7 8.18 -5.76 -8.84
C THR A 7 9.08 -5.68 -7.63
N HIS A 8 8.58 -6.09 -6.47
CA HIS A 8 9.36 -6.10 -5.23
C HIS A 8 10.55 -7.06 -5.39
N HIS A 9 11.73 -6.61 -4.98
CA HIS A 9 13.00 -7.32 -5.19
C HIS A 9 13.07 -8.71 -4.54
N SER A 10 12.21 -9.00 -3.56
CA SER A 10 12.26 -10.28 -2.84
C SER A 10 10.92 -11.02 -2.73
N THR A 11 9.77 -10.33 -2.78
CA THR A 11 8.47 -10.96 -2.53
C THR A 11 7.70 -11.33 -3.80
N GLY A 12 8.00 -10.68 -4.92
CA GLY A 12 7.25 -10.84 -6.15
C GLY A 12 5.99 -9.98 -6.23
N GLU A 13 5.69 -9.18 -5.20
CA GLU A 13 4.59 -8.22 -5.26
C GLU A 13 4.80 -7.26 -6.43
N ARG A 14 3.72 -7.00 -7.20
CA ARG A 14 3.79 -6.12 -8.37
C ARG A 14 2.81 -4.97 -8.21
N ILE A 15 3.30 -3.77 -8.50
CA ILE A 15 2.47 -2.57 -8.51
C ILE A 15 2.54 -1.92 -9.88
N THR A 16 1.36 -1.61 -10.44
CA THR A 16 1.24 -0.82 -11.66
C THR A 16 0.65 0.53 -11.30
N PHE A 17 1.33 1.60 -11.67
CA PHE A 17 0.88 2.97 -11.42
C PHE A 17 -0.03 3.40 -12.56
N LEU A 18 -1.28 3.73 -12.24
CA LEU A 18 -2.32 4.05 -13.22
C LEU A 18 -2.56 5.55 -13.35
N GLU A 19 -2.54 6.30 -12.24
CA GLU A 19 -2.72 7.75 -12.21
C GLU A 19 -1.76 8.36 -11.21
N VAL A 20 -1.36 9.61 -11.42
CA VAL A 20 -0.31 10.26 -10.62
C VAL A 20 -0.82 11.09 -9.45
N ASP A 21 -2.01 11.72 -9.57
CA ASP A 21 -2.57 12.53 -8.48
C ASP A 21 -4.08 12.76 -8.69
N PRO A 22 -4.98 12.13 -7.91
CA PRO A 22 -4.60 11.18 -6.86
C PRO A 22 -3.78 10.03 -7.42
N LEU A 23 -2.95 9.46 -6.59
CA LEU A 23 -2.15 8.31 -7.01
C LEU A 23 -3.05 7.07 -7.01
N VAL A 24 -3.18 6.44 -8.16
CA VAL A 24 -3.94 5.19 -8.29
C VAL A 24 -2.99 4.09 -8.70
N MET A 25 -2.99 3.01 -7.92
CA MET A 25 -2.12 1.84 -8.14
C MET A 25 -2.96 0.59 -8.21
N GLU A 26 -2.51 -0.36 -9.02
CA GLU A 26 -3.03 -1.73 -8.98
C GLU A 26 -1.93 -2.62 -8.40
N ASP A 27 -2.25 -3.30 -7.31
CA ASP A 27 -1.29 -4.06 -6.50
C ASP A 27 -1.64 -5.55 -6.56
N GLU A 28 -0.72 -6.35 -7.09
CA GLU A 28 -0.85 -7.80 -7.14
C GLU A 28 -0.04 -8.39 -5.99
N LEU A 29 -0.76 -8.89 -4.98
CA LEU A 29 -0.16 -9.49 -3.80
C LEU A 29 -0.11 -11.01 -3.94
N PRO A 30 1.09 -11.61 -3.89
CA PRO A 30 1.18 -13.06 -3.76
C PRO A 30 0.59 -13.54 -2.43
N ALA A 31 0.23 -14.80 -2.37
CA ALA A 31 -0.29 -15.42 -1.15
C ALA A 31 0.69 -15.23 0.02
N GLY A 32 0.17 -14.80 1.15
CA GLY A 32 0.95 -14.54 2.36
C GLY A 32 1.61 -13.17 2.42
N GLU A 33 1.49 -12.37 1.37
CA GLU A 33 2.18 -11.09 1.28
C GLU A 33 1.28 -9.90 1.63
N GLY A 34 1.86 -8.70 1.54
CA GLY A 34 1.23 -7.44 1.90
C GLY A 34 1.36 -7.12 3.37
N ARG A 35 1.97 -8.02 4.16
CA ARG A 35 2.10 -7.86 5.59
C ARG A 35 3.16 -6.85 5.93
N GLY A 36 2.77 -5.60 5.94
CA GLY A 36 3.59 -4.55 6.46
C GLY A 36 3.46 -4.46 7.98
N ARG A 37 4.37 -3.71 8.60
CA ARG A 37 4.22 -3.31 10.00
C ARG A 37 3.07 -2.32 10.10
N GLU A 38 2.48 -2.22 11.28
CA GLU A 38 1.55 -1.14 11.56
C GLU A 38 2.23 0.19 11.23
N HIS A 39 1.51 1.04 10.50
CA HIS A 39 2.04 2.32 10.08
C HIS A 39 0.91 3.35 9.95
N VAL A 40 1.31 4.59 9.74
CA VAL A 40 0.40 5.73 9.62
C VAL A 40 0.77 6.51 8.38
N HIS A 41 -0.25 6.94 7.64
CA HIS A 41 -0.08 7.98 6.61
C HIS A 41 -0.57 9.29 7.22
N PRO A 42 0.35 10.21 7.61
CA PRO A 42 -0.06 11.40 8.38
C PRO A 42 -1.00 12.33 7.62
N SER A 43 -0.89 12.39 6.30
CA SER A 43 -1.57 13.42 5.51
C SER A 43 -2.31 12.89 4.29
N GLN A 44 -2.45 11.57 4.16
CA GLN A 44 -3.10 10.96 3.00
C GLN A 44 -4.28 10.12 3.42
N THR A 45 -5.35 10.13 2.61
CA THR A 45 -6.41 9.12 2.68
C THR A 45 -6.02 7.98 1.76
N GLU A 46 -6.10 6.75 2.25
CA GLU A 46 -5.83 5.56 1.46
C GLU A 46 -7.12 4.77 1.27
N ARG A 47 -7.51 4.55 0.01
CA ARG A 47 -8.70 3.78 -0.32
C ARG A 47 -8.30 2.47 -0.97
N PHE A 48 -8.90 1.38 -0.49
CA PHE A 48 -8.70 0.02 -1.01
C PHE A 48 -9.94 -0.46 -1.72
N GLU A 49 -9.74 -1.15 -2.84
CA GLU A 49 -10.79 -1.90 -3.52
C GLU A 49 -10.21 -3.26 -3.88
N VAL A 50 -10.88 -4.34 -3.49
CA VAL A 50 -10.45 -5.71 -3.84
C VAL A 50 -11.00 -6.06 -5.21
N LEU A 51 -10.12 -6.21 -6.19
CA LEU A 51 -10.51 -6.61 -7.55
C LEU A 51 -10.64 -8.11 -7.67
N SER A 52 -9.76 -8.87 -6.99
CA SER A 52 -9.85 -10.32 -6.91
C SER A 52 -9.14 -10.81 -5.66
N GLY A 53 -9.52 -12.00 -5.18
CA GLY A 53 -8.94 -12.58 -3.98
C GLY A 53 -9.55 -12.01 -2.71
N SER A 54 -8.75 -11.94 -1.65
CA SER A 54 -9.19 -11.42 -0.36
C SER A 54 -8.07 -10.66 0.34
N TYR A 55 -8.46 -9.70 1.17
CA TYR A 55 -7.51 -8.85 1.87
C TYR A 55 -8.00 -8.58 3.29
N THR A 56 -7.13 -8.72 4.27
CA THR A 56 -7.44 -8.40 5.66
C THR A 56 -6.76 -7.08 6.02
N LEU A 57 -7.57 -6.09 6.34
CA LEU A 57 -7.12 -4.74 6.73
C LEU A 57 -7.42 -4.54 8.20
N VAL A 58 -6.41 -4.13 8.98
CA VAL A 58 -6.57 -3.80 10.40
C VAL A 58 -6.40 -2.30 10.55
N VAL A 59 -7.43 -1.62 11.04
CA VAL A 59 -7.42 -0.17 11.22
C VAL A 59 -7.71 0.14 12.69
N ASP A 60 -6.78 0.81 13.34
CA ASP A 60 -6.88 1.17 14.76
C ASP A 60 -7.27 -0.03 15.63
N GLY A 61 -6.69 -1.19 15.32
CA GLY A 61 -6.91 -2.44 16.03
C GLY A 61 -8.14 -3.23 15.59
N GLU A 62 -8.97 -2.70 14.70
CA GLU A 62 -10.17 -3.38 14.22
C GLU A 62 -9.90 -4.09 12.90
N GLU A 63 -10.20 -5.39 12.84
CA GLU A 63 -9.97 -6.21 11.66
C GLU A 63 -11.16 -6.14 10.69
N HIS A 64 -10.85 -5.90 9.42
CA HIS A 64 -11.82 -5.89 8.33
C HIS A 64 -11.38 -6.90 7.27
N ARG A 65 -12.23 -7.88 6.99
CA ARG A 65 -11.97 -8.87 5.94
C ARG A 65 -12.72 -8.45 4.69
N LEU A 66 -11.95 -8.19 3.63
CA LEU A 66 -12.47 -7.69 2.37
C LEU A 66 -12.38 -8.78 1.31
N GLY A 67 -13.46 -9.02 0.61
CA GLY A 67 -13.52 -9.90 -0.54
C GLY A 67 -13.72 -9.12 -1.83
N GLU A 68 -13.81 -9.84 -2.95
CA GLU A 68 -13.95 -9.23 -4.27
C GLU A 68 -15.13 -8.26 -4.31
N GLY A 69 -14.85 -7.04 -4.77
CA GLY A 69 -15.83 -5.96 -4.86
C GLY A 69 -15.92 -5.08 -3.60
N ASP A 70 -15.34 -5.51 -2.49
CA ASP A 70 -15.37 -4.72 -1.25
C ASP A 70 -14.40 -3.55 -1.30
N THR A 71 -14.74 -2.48 -0.58
CA THR A 71 -13.92 -1.28 -0.47
C THR A 71 -13.76 -0.87 0.99
N ALA A 72 -12.67 -0.17 1.28
CA ALA A 72 -12.44 0.43 2.60
C ALA A 72 -11.57 1.67 2.47
N GLU A 73 -11.69 2.59 3.40
CA GLU A 73 -10.85 3.79 3.46
C GLU A 73 -10.16 3.88 4.80
N VAL A 74 -8.91 4.32 4.76
CA VAL A 74 -8.11 4.62 5.95
C VAL A 74 -7.90 6.13 5.98
N ALA A 75 -8.41 6.78 7.03
CA ALA A 75 -8.26 8.22 7.21
C ALA A 75 -6.81 8.59 7.54
N PRO A 76 -6.38 9.83 7.23
CA PRO A 76 -5.07 10.30 7.67
C PRO A 76 -4.90 10.12 9.17
N GLY A 77 -3.73 9.65 9.59
CA GLY A 77 -3.40 9.49 11.00
C GLY A 77 -3.86 8.18 11.64
N SER A 78 -4.63 7.35 10.95
CA SER A 78 -5.05 6.06 11.49
C SER A 78 -3.94 5.02 11.39
N VAL A 79 -3.75 4.25 12.46
CA VAL A 79 -2.77 3.15 12.50
C VAL A 79 -3.38 1.96 11.75
N HIS A 80 -2.68 1.45 10.76
CA HIS A 80 -3.20 0.32 9.98
C HIS A 80 -2.11 -0.60 9.45
N SER A 81 -2.55 -1.80 9.07
CA SER A 81 -1.73 -2.81 8.39
C SER A 81 -2.66 -3.73 7.61
N GLY A 82 -2.10 -4.50 6.69
CA GLY A 82 -2.90 -5.43 5.91
C GLY A 82 -2.11 -6.58 5.33
N CYS A 83 -2.81 -7.63 4.96
CA CYS A 83 -2.21 -8.78 4.28
C CYS A 83 -3.27 -9.58 3.52
N SER A 84 -2.80 -10.40 2.58
CA SER A 84 -3.65 -11.39 1.90
C SER A 84 -3.06 -12.77 2.12
N GLU A 85 -3.84 -13.69 2.69
CA GLU A 85 -3.38 -15.07 2.91
C GLU A 85 -3.33 -15.85 1.59
N ASP A 86 -4.32 -15.63 0.72
CA ASP A 86 -4.48 -16.42 -0.50
C ASP A 86 -4.04 -15.69 -1.76
N GLY A 87 -3.63 -14.44 -1.64
CA GLY A 87 -3.31 -13.57 -2.76
C GLY A 87 -4.49 -12.67 -3.10
N ALA A 88 -4.18 -11.50 -3.65
CA ALA A 88 -5.19 -10.53 -4.03
C ALA A 88 -4.68 -9.60 -5.10
N VAL A 89 -5.62 -9.03 -5.86
CA VAL A 89 -5.36 -7.86 -6.70
C VAL A 89 -6.18 -6.73 -6.12
N LEU A 90 -5.49 -5.65 -5.74
CA LEU A 90 -6.10 -4.48 -5.11
C LEU A 90 -5.96 -3.27 -6.02
N ARG A 91 -6.96 -2.39 -6.00
CA ARG A 91 -6.78 -1.03 -6.49
C ARG A 91 -6.67 -0.13 -5.27
N ILE A 92 -5.57 0.61 -5.19
CA ILE A 92 -5.27 1.47 -4.04
C ILE A 92 -5.14 2.90 -4.53
N THR A 93 -5.84 3.82 -3.85
CA THR A 93 -5.81 5.24 -4.19
C THR A 93 -5.33 6.04 -2.99
N PHE A 94 -4.30 6.87 -3.21
CA PHE A 94 -3.79 7.82 -2.21
C PHE A 94 -4.17 9.24 -2.60
N THR A 95 -4.84 9.94 -1.69
CA THR A 95 -5.26 11.34 -1.90
C THR A 95 -4.82 12.20 -0.73
N PRO A 96 -3.98 13.21 -0.92
CA PRO A 96 -3.22 13.51 -2.13
C PRO A 96 -2.09 12.51 -2.35
N ALA A 97 -1.52 12.51 -3.53
CA ALA A 97 -0.45 11.57 -3.88
C ALA A 97 0.83 11.78 -3.07
N LEU A 98 1.19 13.03 -2.81
CA LEU A 98 2.48 13.40 -2.21
C LEU A 98 3.62 12.66 -2.94
N ARG A 99 4.60 12.11 -2.18
CA ARG A 99 5.73 11.38 -2.78
C ARG A 99 5.61 9.87 -2.55
N TRP A 100 4.37 9.35 -2.43
CA TRP A 100 4.17 7.92 -2.15
C TRP A 100 4.71 7.03 -3.26
N GLU A 101 4.55 7.43 -4.51
CA GLU A 101 5.10 6.67 -5.63
C GLU A 101 6.62 6.52 -5.52
N GLN A 102 7.34 7.60 -5.20
CA GLN A 102 8.78 7.58 -5.03
C GLN A 102 9.20 6.64 -3.89
N PHE A 103 8.48 6.68 -2.77
CA PHE A 103 8.74 5.78 -1.65
C PHE A 103 8.62 4.32 -2.07
N VAL A 104 7.51 3.97 -2.72
CA VAL A 104 7.23 2.58 -3.12
C VAL A 104 8.28 2.09 -4.13
N ARG A 105 8.62 2.92 -5.12
CA ARG A 105 9.64 2.55 -6.11
C ARG A 105 10.98 2.24 -5.47
N ARG A 106 11.40 3.05 -4.51
CA ARG A 106 12.67 2.86 -3.81
C ARG A 106 12.63 1.66 -2.88
N LEU A 107 11.52 1.46 -2.17
CA LEU A 107 11.33 0.29 -1.31
C LEU A 107 11.38 -1.01 -2.13
N PHE A 108 10.68 -1.05 -3.25
CA PHE A 108 10.64 -2.24 -4.12
C PHE A 108 11.99 -2.52 -4.76
N ALA A 109 12.80 -1.50 -4.97
CA ALA A 109 14.17 -1.65 -5.48
C ALA A 109 15.15 -2.18 -4.43
N GLY A 110 14.75 -2.26 -3.17
CA GLY A 110 15.56 -2.83 -2.10
C GLY A 110 16.31 -1.83 -1.23
N GLU A 111 15.98 -0.54 -1.30
CA GLU A 111 16.61 0.42 -0.39
C GLU A 111 16.20 0.16 1.06
N PRO A 112 17.10 0.39 2.03
CA PRO A 112 16.82 0.09 3.43
C PRO A 112 15.61 0.88 3.96
N ALA A 113 14.66 0.17 4.57
CA ALA A 113 13.42 0.76 5.06
C ALA A 113 13.66 1.88 6.07
N ALA A 114 14.63 1.73 6.96
CA ALA A 114 14.94 2.75 7.96
C ALA A 114 15.28 4.10 7.33
N ARG A 115 16.05 4.08 6.24
CA ARG A 115 16.40 5.31 5.51
C ARG A 115 15.19 5.93 4.84
N LEU A 116 14.35 5.10 4.23
CA LEU A 116 13.16 5.56 3.53
C LEU A 116 12.14 6.16 4.49
N LEU A 117 11.92 5.54 5.64
CA LEU A 117 11.00 6.04 6.65
C LEU A 117 11.40 7.43 7.15
N HIS A 118 12.70 7.69 7.29
CA HIS A 118 13.16 9.03 7.66
C HIS A 118 12.96 10.04 6.52
N HIS A 119 13.32 9.66 5.30
CA HIS A 119 13.21 10.54 4.13
C HIS A 119 11.77 10.87 3.77
N PHE A 120 10.86 9.90 3.87
CA PHE A 120 9.45 10.03 3.51
C PHE A 120 8.54 10.17 4.73
N ARG A 121 9.01 10.82 5.80
CA ARG A 121 8.24 10.94 7.06
C ARG A 121 6.93 11.69 6.93
N ASP A 122 6.74 12.46 5.85
CA ASP A 122 5.48 13.15 5.58
C ASP A 122 4.44 12.19 4.96
N GLU A 123 4.91 11.12 4.32
CA GLU A 123 4.07 10.13 3.67
C GLU A 123 3.79 8.91 4.55
N ILE A 124 4.72 8.56 5.43
CA ILE A 124 4.59 7.38 6.29
C ILE A 124 5.37 7.57 7.60
N SER A 125 4.78 7.08 8.68
CA SER A 125 5.47 6.99 9.97
C SER A 125 5.06 5.71 10.69
N LEU A 126 5.90 5.26 11.63
CA LEU A 126 5.55 4.15 12.51
C LEU A 126 4.86 4.69 13.76
N PRO A 127 3.89 3.95 14.31
CA PRO A 127 3.20 4.37 15.51
C PRO A 127 4.11 4.33 16.75
#